data_4d206e66283ab01c4abc9b52df911a30
#
_entry.id   4d206e66283ab01c4abc9b52df911a30
#
_cell.length_a   1.000
_cell.length_b   1.000
_cell.length_c   1.000
_cell.angle_alpha   90.00
_cell.angle_beta   90.00
_cell.angle_gamma   90.00
#
_symmetry.space_group_name_H-M   'P 1'
#
loop_
_entity.id
_entity.type
_entity.pdbx_description
1 polymer ?
#
loop_
_entity_poly.entity_id
_entity_poly.type
_entity_poly.pdbx_seq_one_letter_code
_entity_poly.pdbx_strand_id
1 'polypeptide(L)'
;QCISNEKHIEVPDTIEQIGDSAFYYCSLLKSIVLPQSIKVIGQAPFHTDNARSYTDMKIVSHSDRFVVKDGLFIDLEEKRLIRCISSGNHIVVTDGIVSIDNNAFEGCRSLQSIILPDSVTAIGECGFVGCESLQSIVLPNSVRTIGDNAFEGCKSLQTIVLPNSLISIGDIAFNELILL
;
A
#
# COMPACT_ATOMS: atom_id res chain seq x y z
N GLN A 1 -11.77 6.28 -15.42
CA GLN A 1 -10.94 5.69 -16.49
C GLN A 1 -9.86 6.69 -16.86
N CYS A 2 -8.59 6.32 -16.72
CA CYS A 2 -7.48 7.13 -17.21
C CYS A 2 -7.62 7.24 -18.74
N ILE A 3 -8.11 8.39 -19.21
CA ILE A 3 -8.36 8.62 -20.65
C ILE A 3 -7.11 9.18 -21.33
N SER A 4 -6.07 9.54 -20.58
CA SER A 4 -4.89 10.18 -21.13
C SER A 4 -3.63 9.35 -20.89
N ASN A 5 -2.75 9.32 -21.89
CA ASN A 5 -1.36 8.89 -21.75
C ASN A 5 -0.53 9.89 -20.91
N GLU A 6 -1.18 10.64 -20.03
CA GLU A 6 -0.53 11.66 -19.26
C GLU A 6 0.32 11.05 -18.15
N LYS A 7 1.55 11.50 -18.11
CA LYS A 7 2.52 11.06 -17.10
C LYS A 7 2.39 11.85 -15.79
N HIS A 8 1.70 12.98 -15.84
CA HIS A 8 1.58 13.92 -14.72
C HIS A 8 0.13 14.38 -14.61
N ILE A 9 -0.43 14.28 -13.43
CA ILE A 9 -1.79 14.74 -13.12
C ILE A 9 -1.70 15.78 -12.03
N GLU A 10 -2.32 16.94 -12.27
CA GLU A 10 -2.58 17.93 -11.25
C GLU A 10 -4.09 17.93 -10.98
N VAL A 11 -4.47 17.56 -9.75
CA VAL A 11 -5.88 17.47 -9.37
C VAL A 11 -6.36 18.90 -9.04
N PRO A 12 -7.46 19.36 -9.70
CA PRO A 12 -7.95 20.74 -9.47
C PRO A 12 -8.40 20.99 -8.02
N ASP A 13 -8.27 22.23 -7.56
CA ASP A 13 -8.67 22.64 -6.21
C ASP A 13 -10.17 22.54 -5.92
N THR A 14 -11.00 22.28 -6.94
CA THR A 14 -12.44 22.04 -6.79
C THR A 14 -12.76 20.59 -6.42
N ILE A 15 -11.77 19.69 -6.50
CA ILE A 15 -11.96 18.26 -6.20
C ILE A 15 -11.79 18.03 -4.70
N GLU A 16 -12.81 17.45 -4.07
CA GLU A 16 -12.82 17.11 -2.66
C GLU A 16 -12.70 15.60 -2.41
N GLN A 17 -12.96 14.78 -3.43
CA GLN A 17 -12.98 13.32 -3.29
C GLN A 17 -12.30 12.63 -4.47
N ILE A 18 -11.45 11.66 -4.16
CA ILE A 18 -10.90 10.65 -5.06
C ILE A 18 -11.54 9.31 -4.67
N GLY A 19 -12.25 8.68 -5.61
CA GLY A 19 -12.95 7.42 -5.36
C GLY A 19 -12.02 6.20 -5.34
N ASP A 20 -12.60 5.03 -5.07
CA ASP A 20 -11.90 3.75 -5.12
C ASP A 20 -11.35 3.51 -6.53
N SER A 21 -10.12 3.00 -6.59
CA SER A 21 -9.44 2.66 -7.84
C SER A 21 -9.44 3.79 -8.89
N ALA A 22 -9.49 5.06 -8.45
CA ALA A 22 -9.68 6.21 -9.34
C ALA A 22 -8.65 6.32 -10.45
N PHE A 23 -7.41 5.87 -10.20
CA PHE A 23 -6.31 5.86 -11.15
C PHE A 23 -5.95 4.44 -11.62
N TYR A 24 -6.94 3.54 -11.61
CA TYR A 24 -6.78 2.19 -12.11
C TYR A 24 -6.38 2.18 -13.59
N TYR A 25 -5.44 1.32 -13.98
CA TYR A 25 -4.83 1.29 -15.31
C TYR A 25 -4.08 2.56 -15.77
N CYS A 26 -3.80 3.49 -14.89
CA CYS A 26 -2.96 4.64 -15.22
C CYS A 26 -1.46 4.26 -15.23
N SER A 27 -1.10 3.20 -15.97
CA SER A 27 0.25 2.59 -15.96
C SER A 27 1.40 3.52 -16.39
N LEU A 28 1.09 4.64 -17.01
CA LEU A 28 2.07 5.66 -17.42
C LEU A 28 2.18 6.82 -16.42
N LEU A 29 1.34 6.85 -15.38
CA LEU A 29 1.35 7.92 -14.39
C LEU A 29 2.67 7.94 -13.61
N LYS A 30 3.39 9.06 -13.69
CA LYS A 30 4.67 9.30 -13.02
C LYS A 30 4.55 10.21 -11.81
N SER A 31 3.58 11.10 -11.83
CA SER A 31 3.35 11.98 -10.69
C SER A 31 1.90 12.45 -10.61
N ILE A 32 1.49 12.71 -9.38
CA ILE A 32 0.20 13.36 -9.08
C ILE A 32 0.42 14.45 -8.05
N VAL A 33 -0.27 15.57 -8.24
CA VAL A 33 -0.36 16.66 -7.27
C VAL A 33 -1.78 16.68 -6.72
N LEU A 34 -1.90 16.57 -5.40
CA LEU A 34 -3.18 16.60 -4.68
C LEU A 34 -3.37 17.96 -4.03
N PRO A 35 -4.52 18.62 -4.24
CA PRO A 35 -4.82 19.91 -3.66
C PRO A 35 -5.17 19.83 -2.17
N GLN A 36 -5.19 20.97 -1.50
CA GLN A 36 -5.62 21.05 -0.10
C GLN A 36 -7.10 20.71 0.10
N SER A 37 -7.93 20.86 -0.96
CA SER A 37 -9.38 20.59 -0.91
C SER A 37 -9.73 19.10 -0.71
N ILE A 38 -8.80 18.17 -0.91
CA ILE A 38 -9.09 16.72 -0.78
C ILE A 38 -9.46 16.35 0.64
N LYS A 39 -10.68 15.81 0.80
CA LYS A 39 -11.25 15.34 2.07
C LYS A 39 -11.33 13.83 2.15
N VAL A 40 -11.44 13.14 0.99
CA VAL A 40 -11.63 11.69 0.93
C VAL A 40 -10.76 11.10 -0.18
N ILE A 41 -10.05 10.03 0.15
CA ILE A 41 -9.39 9.15 -0.81
C ILE A 41 -9.86 7.73 -0.54
N GLY A 42 -10.43 7.10 -1.56
CA GLY A 42 -10.96 5.74 -1.50
C GLY A 42 -9.89 4.66 -1.40
N GLN A 43 -10.31 3.40 -1.52
CA GLN A 43 -9.43 2.24 -1.45
C GLN A 43 -8.66 2.04 -2.75
N ALA A 44 -7.43 1.54 -2.63
CA ALA A 44 -6.57 1.17 -3.76
C ALA A 44 -6.56 2.20 -4.91
N PRO A 45 -6.41 3.51 -4.65
CA PRO A 45 -6.60 4.55 -5.68
C PRO A 45 -5.63 4.39 -6.86
N PHE A 46 -4.50 3.73 -6.68
CA PHE A 46 -3.43 3.54 -7.66
C PHE A 46 -3.21 2.06 -8.02
N HIS A 47 -4.21 1.21 -7.87
CA HIS A 47 -4.10 -0.21 -8.20
C HIS A 47 -3.87 -0.47 -9.70
N THR A 48 -3.09 -1.51 -10.05
CA THR A 48 -2.88 -1.98 -11.43
C THR A 48 -2.92 -3.50 -11.51
N ASP A 49 -3.50 -4.07 -12.58
CA ASP A 49 -3.52 -5.53 -12.80
C ASP A 49 -2.16 -6.14 -13.17
N ASN A 50 -1.16 -5.33 -13.45
CA ASN A 50 0.07 -5.79 -14.07
C ASN A 50 1.28 -5.85 -13.15
N ALA A 51 1.11 -5.81 -11.84
CA ALA A 51 2.21 -5.83 -10.86
C ALA A 51 3.39 -4.87 -11.23
N ARG A 52 3.13 -3.88 -12.08
CA ARG A 52 4.09 -2.81 -12.35
C ARG A 52 4.02 -1.86 -11.18
N SER A 53 5.05 -1.92 -10.38
CA SER A 53 5.21 -1.08 -9.21
C SER A 53 5.10 0.41 -9.58
N TYR A 54 4.24 1.12 -8.85
CA TYR A 54 4.28 2.59 -8.80
C TYR A 54 5.35 3.11 -7.82
N THR A 55 6.34 2.30 -7.48
CA THR A 55 7.41 2.72 -6.55
C THR A 55 8.20 3.94 -7.04
N ASP A 56 8.11 4.25 -8.34
CA ASP A 56 8.72 5.46 -8.92
C ASP A 56 7.73 6.60 -9.09
N MET A 57 6.48 6.46 -8.63
CA MET A 57 5.49 7.51 -8.72
C MET A 57 5.74 8.58 -7.66
N LYS A 58 5.74 9.84 -8.07
CA LYS A 58 5.82 10.97 -7.16
C LYS A 58 4.42 11.44 -6.78
N ILE A 59 4.12 11.44 -5.49
CA ILE A 59 2.92 12.10 -4.95
C ILE A 59 3.37 13.38 -4.27
N VAL A 60 2.78 14.52 -4.67
CA VAL A 60 2.88 15.81 -3.98
C VAL A 60 1.51 16.09 -3.39
N SER A 61 1.42 16.25 -2.10
CA SER A 61 0.16 16.56 -1.43
C SER A 61 0.25 17.93 -0.74
N HIS A 62 -0.75 18.76 -0.99
CA HIS A 62 -0.96 20.02 -0.28
C HIS A 62 -1.99 19.86 0.86
N SER A 63 -2.51 18.65 1.07
CA SER A 63 -3.46 18.33 2.14
C SER A 63 -2.74 18.18 3.48
N ASP A 64 -3.35 18.68 4.54
CA ASP A 64 -2.88 18.44 5.92
C ASP A 64 -3.23 17.04 6.41
N ARG A 65 -4.21 16.37 5.79
CA ARG A 65 -4.67 15.03 6.12
C ARG A 65 -3.89 13.94 5.40
N PHE A 66 -3.74 14.09 4.09
CA PHE A 66 -3.08 13.10 3.22
C PHE A 66 -1.64 13.50 2.97
N VAL A 67 -0.70 12.82 3.58
CA VAL A 67 0.71 13.22 3.58
C VAL A 67 1.61 12.14 2.98
N VAL A 68 2.72 12.58 2.41
CA VAL A 68 3.83 11.69 2.04
C VAL A 68 4.94 11.84 3.06
N LYS A 69 5.27 10.75 3.74
CA LYS A 69 6.36 10.69 4.71
C LYS A 69 7.19 9.42 4.48
N ASP A 70 8.49 9.58 4.36
CA ASP A 70 9.46 8.48 4.18
C ASP A 70 9.09 7.52 3.02
N GLY A 71 8.51 8.06 1.94
CA GLY A 71 8.04 7.27 0.79
C GLY A 71 6.73 6.51 1.03
N LEU A 72 6.00 6.85 2.07
CA LEU A 72 4.69 6.30 2.40
C LEU A 72 3.62 7.39 2.25
N PHE A 73 2.56 7.09 1.52
CA PHE A 73 1.39 7.94 1.39
C PHE A 73 0.34 7.52 2.42
N ILE A 74 -0.02 8.43 3.30
CA ILE A 74 -0.72 8.17 4.57
C ILE A 74 -1.93 9.09 4.70
N ASP A 75 -3.04 8.55 5.21
CA ASP A 75 -4.16 9.28 5.77
C ASP A 75 -3.97 9.42 7.29
N LEU A 76 -3.71 10.63 7.77
CA LEU A 76 -3.44 10.89 9.18
C LEU A 76 -4.69 10.80 10.06
N GLU A 77 -5.88 11.06 9.50
CA GLU A 77 -7.14 11.03 10.23
C GLU A 77 -7.61 9.59 10.47
N GLU A 78 -7.65 8.78 9.41
CA GLU A 78 -8.02 7.37 9.48
C GLU A 78 -6.85 6.47 9.89
N LYS A 79 -5.64 7.04 10.02
CA LYS A 79 -4.42 6.32 10.42
C LYS A 79 -4.12 5.11 9.55
N ARG A 80 -4.31 5.26 8.25
CA ARG A 80 -4.10 4.18 7.28
C ARG A 80 -2.96 4.51 6.32
N LEU A 81 -2.19 3.49 5.96
CA LEU A 81 -1.17 3.57 4.93
C LEU A 81 -1.82 3.24 3.59
N ILE A 82 -1.98 4.25 2.75
CA ILE A 82 -2.68 4.13 1.46
C ILE A 82 -1.77 3.48 0.41
N ARG A 83 -0.51 3.91 0.33
CA ARG A 83 0.42 3.41 -0.70
C ARG A 83 1.87 3.61 -0.31
N CYS A 84 2.70 2.61 -0.57
CA CYS A 84 4.15 2.74 -0.61
C CYS A 84 4.58 3.22 -1.99
N ILE A 85 5.33 4.33 -2.03
CA ILE A 85 5.94 4.91 -3.23
C ILE A 85 7.47 4.93 -3.13
N SER A 86 8.03 4.25 -2.12
CA SER A 86 9.46 4.09 -1.92
C SER A 86 9.99 2.90 -2.74
N SER A 87 11.15 3.08 -3.36
CA SER A 87 11.93 2.00 -3.95
C SER A 87 12.94 1.38 -2.95
N GLY A 88 12.87 1.79 -1.68
CA GLY A 88 13.74 1.28 -0.62
C GLY A 88 13.55 -0.21 -0.36
N ASN A 89 14.64 -0.87 0.05
CA ASN A 89 14.62 -2.29 0.39
C ASN A 89 14.29 -2.57 1.87
N HIS A 90 14.38 -1.56 2.72
CA HIS A 90 14.01 -1.62 4.14
C HIS A 90 13.06 -0.47 4.46
N ILE A 91 11.88 -0.79 4.94
CA ILE A 91 10.85 0.21 5.26
C ILE A 91 10.47 0.09 6.72
N VAL A 92 10.31 1.23 7.37
CA VAL A 92 9.73 1.34 8.71
C VAL A 92 8.43 2.11 8.58
N VAL A 93 7.31 1.46 8.90
CA VAL A 93 6.01 2.12 8.93
C VAL A 93 5.91 2.96 10.19
N THR A 94 5.48 4.21 10.02
CA THR A 94 5.37 5.20 11.11
C THR A 94 4.42 4.72 12.20
N ASP A 95 4.78 4.97 13.46
CA ASP A 95 3.92 4.71 14.60
C ASP A 95 2.55 5.40 14.47
N GLY A 96 1.51 4.75 14.99
CA GLY A 96 0.15 5.23 14.95
C GLY A 96 -0.67 4.80 13.73
N ILE A 97 -0.03 4.21 12.72
CA ILE A 97 -0.77 3.57 11.60
C ILE A 97 -1.52 2.34 12.13
N VAL A 98 -2.80 2.27 11.82
CA VAL A 98 -3.73 1.22 12.29
C VAL A 98 -4.02 0.20 11.20
N SER A 99 -4.00 0.61 9.94
CA SER A 99 -4.24 -0.29 8.81
C SER A 99 -3.26 -0.09 7.66
N ILE A 100 -2.92 -1.20 7.03
CA ILE A 100 -2.29 -1.25 5.72
C ILE A 100 -3.42 -1.44 4.71
N ASP A 101 -3.62 -0.48 3.82
CA ASP A 101 -4.73 -0.50 2.86
C ASP A 101 -4.57 -1.60 1.80
N ASN A 102 -5.66 -1.83 1.06
CA ASN A 102 -5.63 -2.68 -0.10
C ASN A 102 -4.57 -2.21 -1.09
N ASN A 103 -3.75 -3.14 -1.59
CA ASN A 103 -2.67 -2.88 -2.55
C ASN A 103 -1.57 -1.90 -2.05
N ALA A 104 -1.47 -1.63 -0.75
CA ALA A 104 -0.57 -0.59 -0.23
C ALA A 104 0.90 -0.82 -0.59
N PHE A 105 1.40 -2.05 -0.58
CA PHE A 105 2.76 -2.43 -1.00
C PHE A 105 2.77 -3.26 -2.28
N GLU A 106 1.68 -3.26 -3.06
CA GLU A 106 1.62 -4.00 -4.32
C GLU A 106 2.83 -3.72 -5.21
N GLY A 107 3.52 -4.79 -5.60
CA GLY A 107 4.65 -4.71 -6.52
C GLY A 107 5.90 -4.01 -5.96
N CYS A 108 6.04 -3.84 -4.66
CA CYS A 108 7.28 -3.35 -4.03
C CYS A 108 8.37 -4.43 -4.12
N ARG A 109 8.82 -4.72 -5.36
CA ARG A 109 9.72 -5.86 -5.67
C ARG A 109 11.07 -5.78 -5.00
N SER A 110 11.58 -4.58 -4.70
CA SER A 110 12.86 -4.36 -4.03
C SER A 110 12.78 -4.48 -2.51
N LEU A 111 11.57 -4.49 -1.93
CA LEU A 111 11.36 -4.55 -0.48
C LEU A 111 11.87 -5.87 0.09
N GLN A 112 12.88 -5.83 0.96
CA GLN A 112 13.48 -7.01 1.60
C GLN A 112 12.99 -7.22 3.03
N SER A 113 12.74 -6.13 3.73
CA SER A 113 12.18 -6.18 5.09
C SER A 113 11.32 -4.97 5.40
N ILE A 114 10.36 -5.18 6.29
CA ILE A 114 9.48 -4.12 6.78
C ILE A 114 9.26 -4.27 8.28
N ILE A 115 9.22 -3.15 8.97
CA ILE A 115 8.84 -3.06 10.37
C ILE A 115 7.46 -2.42 10.44
N LEU A 116 6.50 -3.15 11.00
CA LEU A 116 5.14 -2.68 11.27
C LEU A 116 5.03 -2.26 12.75
N PRO A 117 4.41 -1.12 13.07
CA PRO A 117 4.21 -0.72 14.46
C PRO A 117 3.14 -1.56 15.14
N ASP A 118 3.18 -1.63 16.47
CA ASP A 118 2.22 -2.36 17.30
C ASP A 118 0.78 -1.81 17.22
N SER A 119 0.57 -0.70 16.55
CA SER A 119 -0.76 -0.13 16.29
C SER A 119 -1.49 -0.79 15.10
N VAL A 120 -0.80 -1.53 14.23
CA VAL A 120 -1.41 -2.15 13.03
C VAL A 120 -2.31 -3.29 13.43
N THR A 121 -3.58 -3.21 13.04
CA THR A 121 -4.62 -4.21 13.33
C THR A 121 -5.11 -4.95 12.09
N ALA A 122 -4.89 -4.41 10.90
CA ALA A 122 -5.37 -4.97 9.64
C ALA A 122 -4.36 -4.83 8.51
N ILE A 123 -4.27 -5.87 7.70
CA ILE A 123 -3.60 -5.88 6.40
C ILE A 123 -4.67 -6.10 5.34
N GLY A 124 -4.78 -5.19 4.40
CA GLY A 124 -5.79 -5.20 3.34
C GLY A 124 -5.55 -6.26 2.27
N GLU A 125 -6.53 -6.40 1.38
CA GLU A 125 -6.46 -7.24 0.19
C GLU A 125 -5.26 -6.84 -0.68
N CYS A 126 -4.51 -7.84 -1.16
CA CYS A 126 -3.30 -7.61 -1.96
C CYS A 126 -2.26 -6.69 -1.29
N GLY A 127 -2.30 -6.50 0.04
CA GLY A 127 -1.50 -5.52 0.77
C GLY A 127 -0.01 -5.58 0.46
N PHE A 128 0.55 -6.78 0.26
CA PHE A 128 1.95 -7.06 -0.09
C PHE A 128 2.09 -7.91 -1.36
N VAL A 129 1.07 -7.96 -2.22
CA VAL A 129 1.12 -8.79 -3.42
C VAL A 129 2.33 -8.45 -4.28
N GLY A 130 3.07 -9.46 -4.72
CA GLY A 130 4.23 -9.28 -5.59
C GLY A 130 5.43 -8.59 -4.94
N CYS A 131 5.55 -8.56 -3.61
CA CYS A 131 6.77 -8.18 -2.89
C CYS A 131 7.81 -9.29 -3.01
N GLU A 132 8.32 -9.52 -4.24
CA GLU A 132 9.12 -10.69 -4.62
C GLU A 132 10.39 -10.87 -3.78
N SER A 133 10.99 -9.77 -3.30
CA SER A 133 12.24 -9.80 -2.50
C SER A 133 12.01 -9.80 -0.99
N LEU A 134 10.76 -9.75 -0.51
CA LEU A 134 10.47 -9.72 0.92
C LEU A 134 10.90 -11.04 1.58
N GLN A 135 11.93 -10.97 2.43
CA GLN A 135 12.53 -12.15 3.06
C GLN A 135 11.90 -12.50 4.40
N SER A 136 11.50 -11.47 5.13
CA SER A 136 10.89 -11.61 6.45
C SER A 136 9.94 -10.46 6.77
N ILE A 137 8.89 -10.78 7.49
CA ILE A 137 7.98 -9.83 8.10
C ILE A 137 7.56 -10.36 9.47
N VAL A 138 7.56 -9.49 10.46
CA VAL A 138 7.02 -9.78 11.78
C VAL A 138 5.68 -9.06 11.89
N LEU A 139 4.62 -9.83 12.03
CA LEU A 139 3.28 -9.30 12.27
C LEU A 139 3.13 -8.97 13.76
N PRO A 140 2.80 -7.72 14.12
CA PRO A 140 2.59 -7.38 15.52
C PRO A 140 1.38 -8.11 16.13
N ASN A 141 1.41 -8.28 17.44
CA ASN A 141 0.34 -8.97 18.18
C ASN A 141 -1.02 -8.24 18.18
N SER A 142 -1.09 -7.07 17.58
CA SER A 142 -2.31 -6.30 17.34
C SER A 142 -3.07 -6.73 16.08
N VAL A 143 -2.39 -7.40 15.11
CA VAL A 143 -3.00 -7.78 13.83
C VAL A 143 -4.12 -8.81 14.07
N ARG A 144 -5.29 -8.49 13.55
CA ARG A 144 -6.52 -9.30 13.65
C ARG A 144 -6.98 -9.85 12.31
N THR A 145 -6.69 -9.14 11.22
CA THR A 145 -7.16 -9.53 9.88
C THR A 145 -6.06 -9.43 8.84
N ILE A 146 -6.02 -10.41 7.96
CA ILE A 146 -5.21 -10.44 6.75
C ILE A 146 -6.17 -10.64 5.59
N GLY A 147 -6.15 -9.75 4.61
CA GLY A 147 -7.03 -9.77 3.45
C GLY A 147 -6.67 -10.84 2.42
N ASP A 148 -7.52 -10.97 1.41
CA ASP A 148 -7.32 -11.88 0.28
C ASP A 148 -6.02 -11.53 -0.46
N ASN A 149 -5.28 -12.53 -0.93
CA ASN A 149 -4.02 -12.37 -1.68
C ASN A 149 -2.94 -11.53 -0.97
N ALA A 150 -3.07 -11.27 0.33
CA ALA A 150 -2.27 -10.24 1.02
C ALA A 150 -0.75 -10.41 0.84
N PHE A 151 -0.24 -11.62 0.74
CA PHE A 151 1.18 -11.96 0.54
C PHE A 151 1.40 -12.82 -0.72
N GLU A 152 0.44 -12.84 -1.64
CA GLU A 152 0.59 -13.59 -2.89
C GLU A 152 1.84 -13.12 -3.65
N GLY A 153 2.63 -14.08 -4.14
CA GLY A 153 3.84 -13.79 -4.91
C GLY A 153 5.00 -13.18 -4.10
N CYS A 154 4.99 -13.25 -2.77
CA CYS A 154 6.14 -12.94 -1.92
C CYS A 154 7.17 -14.09 -1.97
N LYS A 155 7.78 -14.31 -3.14
CA LYS A 155 8.59 -15.51 -3.47
C LYS A 155 9.80 -15.74 -2.58
N SER A 156 10.34 -14.68 -1.98
CA SER A 156 11.51 -14.77 -1.10
C SER A 156 11.15 -14.90 0.38
N LEU A 157 9.85 -14.88 0.73
CA LEU A 157 9.41 -14.94 2.12
C LEU A 157 9.62 -16.37 2.67
N GLN A 158 10.61 -16.49 3.56
CA GLN A 158 11.00 -17.79 4.13
C GLN A 158 10.14 -18.19 5.32
N THR A 159 9.80 -17.23 6.14
CA THR A 159 9.02 -17.46 7.35
C THR A 159 8.07 -16.30 7.62
N ILE A 160 6.90 -16.61 8.10
CA ILE A 160 5.95 -15.65 8.66
C ILE A 160 5.38 -16.23 9.96
N VAL A 161 5.43 -15.45 11.03
CA VAL A 161 4.83 -15.84 12.31
C VAL A 161 3.48 -15.15 12.43
N LEU A 162 2.43 -15.96 12.50
CA LEU A 162 1.08 -15.43 12.67
C LEU A 162 0.82 -15.16 14.16
N PRO A 163 0.34 -13.96 14.52
CA PRO A 163 0.08 -13.65 15.92
C PRO A 163 -1.17 -14.35 16.44
N ASN A 164 -1.19 -14.64 17.74
CA ASN A 164 -2.34 -15.30 18.41
C ASN A 164 -3.63 -14.44 18.41
N SER A 165 -3.50 -13.15 18.12
CA SER A 165 -4.63 -12.20 17.99
C SER A 165 -5.38 -12.32 16.67
N LEU A 166 -4.85 -13.08 15.70
CA LEU A 166 -5.40 -13.18 14.36
C LEU A 166 -6.77 -13.86 14.39
N ILE A 167 -7.77 -13.22 13.77
CA ILE A 167 -9.16 -13.67 13.73
C ILE A 167 -9.51 -14.22 12.33
N SER A 168 -8.97 -13.59 11.27
CA SER A 168 -9.26 -14.01 9.90
C SER A 168 -8.06 -13.89 8.98
N ILE A 169 -8.00 -14.82 8.03
CA ILE A 169 -7.08 -14.83 6.90
C ILE A 169 -7.96 -14.99 5.66
N GLY A 170 -7.77 -14.10 4.71
CA GLY A 170 -8.49 -14.09 3.43
C GLY A 170 -8.07 -15.21 2.49
N ASP A 171 -8.78 -15.35 1.39
CA ASP A 171 -8.54 -16.37 0.38
C ASP A 171 -7.16 -16.16 -0.26
N ILE A 172 -6.46 -17.28 -0.47
CA ILE A 172 -5.14 -17.33 -1.14
C ILE A 172 -4.11 -16.31 -0.61
N ALA A 173 -4.26 -15.87 0.66
CA ALA A 173 -3.41 -14.86 1.28
C ALA A 173 -1.90 -15.16 1.21
N PHE A 174 -1.51 -16.42 1.13
CA PHE A 174 -0.13 -16.90 1.09
C PHE A 174 0.19 -17.73 -0.15
N ASN A 175 -0.50 -17.48 -1.26
CA ASN A 175 -0.28 -18.20 -2.51
C ASN A 175 1.11 -17.88 -3.09
N GLU A 176 1.68 -18.84 -3.81
CA GLU A 176 3.02 -18.75 -4.43
C GLU A 176 4.19 -18.47 -3.45
N LEU A 177 4.01 -18.77 -2.17
CA LEU A 177 5.14 -18.78 -1.24
C LEU A 177 5.97 -20.04 -1.48
N ILE A 178 7.27 -19.87 -1.70
CA ILE A 178 8.22 -20.98 -1.73
C ILE A 178 8.71 -21.18 -0.30
N LEU A 179 7.86 -21.77 0.54
CA LEU A 179 8.27 -22.17 1.88
C LEU A 179 9.17 -23.42 1.77
N LEU A 180 10.43 -23.24 2.06
CA LEU A 180 11.45 -24.30 2.13
C LEU A 180 11.45 -24.94 3.52
#